data_90cc88a8fc8df5e7ef57eb385f6bd9f7
#
_entry.id   90cc88a8fc8df5e7ef57eb385f6bd9f7
#
_cell.length_a   1.000
_cell.length_b   1.000
_cell.length_c   1.000
_cell.angle_alpha   90.00
_cell.angle_beta   90.00
_cell.angle_gamma   90.00
#
_symmetry.space_group_name_H-M   'P 1'
#
loop_
_entity.id
_entity.type
_entity.pdbx_description
1 polymer ?
#
loop_
_entity_poly.entity_id
_entity_poly.type
_entity_poly.pdbx_seq_one_letter_code
_entity_poly.pdbx_strand_id
1 'polypeptide(L)'
;MARLRVGILFGGRSGEHEVSLLSAASVLNAIDKTKYEVVPIGITKDGRWLTAEHAERLLKGDAGAKRSQKGEPVAGEGAHATQTPEKHLRAGDPEATPGAAVLATGESVVVPPEPVHRDAGLAPFQTEAAGLRRAADRAINVDVIFPVLHGTFGEDGTIQGLLELADIAYVGAGVLGSAAGMDKDVMKALFRTAGLPIVKHVTVLRSAWESGPGKVEKLVEQKLKYPVFVKPANLGSSVGISKAHDRKELGPAIGEAAKFDRKIVIEEGVGGKKHKAREIECAVLGNDAPKASIAGEIVPCKEFYDYDAKYLAEGSELVIPAELTKSEMKRVQALAIAAFQAVDCSGLARVDFLMDPKSRKLYVNEVNTMPGFTAISMYPKLWAATGISYPQLIDRLIELGIERHEDKKRNRYSR
;
A
#
# COMPACT_ATOMS: atom_id res chain seq x y z
N MET A 1 33.12 -4.12 1.89
CA MET A 1 32.02 -4.29 2.86
C MET A 1 30.99 -5.21 2.25
N ALA A 2 30.35 -6.09 3.01
CA ALA A 2 29.25 -6.89 2.51
C ALA A 2 28.09 -5.95 2.10
N ARG A 3 27.38 -6.28 1.00
CA ARG A 3 26.21 -5.54 0.58
C ARG A 3 25.07 -5.82 1.56
N LEU A 4 24.24 -4.79 1.86
CA LEU A 4 23.02 -4.97 2.64
C LEU A 4 22.04 -5.85 1.87
N ARG A 5 21.42 -6.80 2.58
CA ARG A 5 20.41 -7.73 2.02
C ARG A 5 19.02 -7.15 2.23
N VAL A 6 18.38 -6.76 1.12
CA VAL A 6 17.07 -6.11 1.11
C VAL A 6 16.01 -7.09 0.64
N GLY A 7 15.11 -7.48 1.53
CA GLY A 7 13.94 -8.29 1.19
C GLY A 7 12.84 -7.43 0.57
N ILE A 8 12.50 -7.63 -0.70
CA ILE A 8 11.36 -6.96 -1.33
C ILE A 8 10.13 -7.84 -1.15
N LEU A 9 9.20 -7.37 -0.31
CA LEU A 9 7.99 -8.12 0.05
C LEU A 9 6.81 -7.63 -0.78
N PHE A 10 6.12 -8.54 -1.50
CA PHE A 10 5.08 -8.18 -2.46
C PHE A 10 3.96 -9.23 -2.60
N GLY A 11 2.87 -8.89 -3.30
CA GLY A 11 1.70 -9.71 -3.50
C GLY A 11 0.66 -9.51 -2.39
N GLY A 12 0.32 -10.55 -1.65
CA GLY A 12 -0.58 -10.49 -0.50
C GLY A 12 -2.03 -10.85 -0.81
N ARG A 13 -2.86 -10.90 0.25
CA ARG A 13 -4.27 -11.32 0.20
C ARG A 13 -5.23 -10.15 -0.06
N SER A 14 -4.71 -8.96 -0.36
CA SER A 14 -5.54 -7.78 -0.62
C SER A 14 -6.11 -7.77 -2.04
N GLY A 15 -7.11 -6.92 -2.28
CA GLY A 15 -7.61 -6.64 -3.62
C GLY A 15 -6.61 -5.90 -4.52
N GLU A 16 -5.48 -5.46 -3.97
CA GLU A 16 -4.42 -4.73 -4.68
C GLU A 16 -3.19 -5.61 -4.98
N HIS A 17 -3.37 -6.94 -4.99
CA HIS A 17 -2.31 -7.92 -5.24
C HIS A 17 -1.52 -7.62 -6.52
N GLU A 18 -2.19 -7.36 -7.63
CA GLU A 18 -1.58 -7.08 -8.95
C GLU A 18 -0.78 -5.77 -8.93
N VAL A 19 -1.29 -4.75 -8.25
CA VAL A 19 -0.58 -3.46 -8.08
C VAL A 19 0.71 -3.66 -7.29
N SER A 20 0.68 -4.54 -6.29
CA SER A 20 1.86 -4.90 -5.51
C SER A 20 2.92 -5.60 -6.37
N LEU A 21 2.53 -6.50 -7.28
CA LEU A 21 3.47 -7.13 -8.23
C LEU A 21 4.15 -6.10 -9.14
N LEU A 22 3.38 -5.14 -9.68
CA LEU A 22 3.92 -4.07 -10.53
C LEU A 22 4.86 -3.14 -9.74
N SER A 23 4.51 -2.80 -8.51
CA SER A 23 5.35 -1.99 -7.62
C SER A 23 6.67 -2.70 -7.30
N ALA A 24 6.61 -4.01 -6.98
CA ALA A 24 7.80 -4.81 -6.72
C ALA A 24 8.72 -4.88 -7.95
N ALA A 25 8.18 -5.16 -9.13
CA ALA A 25 8.96 -5.17 -10.37
C ALA A 25 9.67 -3.82 -10.60
N SER A 26 8.98 -2.72 -10.34
CA SER A 26 9.54 -1.37 -10.48
C SER A 26 10.71 -1.14 -9.50
N VAL A 27 10.55 -1.51 -8.22
CA VAL A 27 11.62 -1.41 -7.20
C VAL A 27 12.80 -2.31 -7.55
N LEU A 28 12.55 -3.58 -7.91
CA LEU A 28 13.57 -4.57 -8.28
C LEU A 28 14.43 -4.14 -9.48
N ASN A 29 13.84 -3.38 -10.41
CA ASN A 29 14.55 -2.82 -11.56
C ASN A 29 15.37 -1.57 -11.21
N ALA A 30 14.91 -0.76 -10.26
CA ALA A 30 15.50 0.54 -9.95
C ALA A 30 16.51 0.52 -8.79
N ILE A 31 16.44 -0.47 -7.89
CA ILE A 31 17.33 -0.60 -6.74
C ILE A 31 18.79 -0.79 -7.17
N ASP A 32 19.71 -0.11 -6.49
CA ASP A 32 21.14 -0.18 -6.79
C ASP A 32 21.75 -1.51 -6.33
N LYS A 33 21.92 -2.44 -7.29
CA LYS A 33 22.48 -3.78 -7.05
C LYS A 33 23.98 -3.77 -6.72
N THR A 34 24.65 -2.64 -6.82
CA THR A 34 26.04 -2.51 -6.36
C THR A 34 26.10 -2.29 -4.84
N LYS A 35 25.06 -1.68 -4.25
CA LYS A 35 24.91 -1.43 -2.82
C LYS A 35 24.17 -2.56 -2.11
N TYR A 36 23.16 -3.16 -2.77
CA TYR A 36 22.21 -4.08 -2.16
C TYR A 36 22.24 -5.46 -2.82
N GLU A 37 22.14 -6.49 -1.99
CA GLU A 37 21.75 -7.83 -2.38
C GLU A 37 20.23 -7.95 -2.22
N VAL A 38 19.51 -8.24 -3.29
CA VAL A 38 18.05 -8.19 -3.29
C VAL A 38 17.46 -9.58 -3.16
N VAL A 39 16.54 -9.74 -2.21
CA VAL A 39 15.81 -10.98 -1.94
C VAL A 39 14.32 -10.75 -2.21
N PRO A 40 13.77 -11.20 -3.34
CA PRO A 40 12.33 -11.09 -3.59
C PRO A 40 11.55 -12.10 -2.74
N ILE A 41 10.49 -11.63 -2.08
CA ILE A 41 9.63 -12.41 -1.21
C ILE A 41 8.19 -12.18 -1.65
N GLY A 42 7.57 -13.21 -2.23
CA GLY A 42 6.20 -13.12 -2.72
C GLY A 42 5.20 -13.69 -1.72
N ILE A 43 4.04 -13.06 -1.59
CA ILE A 43 2.89 -13.59 -0.84
C ILE A 43 1.78 -13.87 -1.84
N THR A 44 1.32 -15.11 -1.91
CA THR A 44 0.21 -15.53 -2.78
C THR A 44 -1.13 -14.98 -2.29
N LYS A 45 -2.17 -15.05 -3.14
CA LYS A 45 -3.54 -14.64 -2.77
C LYS A 45 -4.14 -15.49 -1.64
N ASP A 46 -3.67 -16.71 -1.45
CA ASP A 46 -4.04 -17.59 -0.33
C ASP A 46 -3.17 -17.40 0.91
N GLY A 47 -2.17 -16.49 0.85
CA GLY A 47 -1.36 -16.06 1.99
C GLY A 47 -0.08 -16.87 2.20
N ARG A 48 0.34 -17.72 1.26
CA ARG A 48 1.63 -18.43 1.34
C ARG A 48 2.79 -17.50 0.99
N TRP A 49 3.85 -17.59 1.76
CA TRP A 49 5.07 -16.82 1.55
C TRP A 49 6.06 -17.67 0.75
N LEU A 50 6.61 -17.08 -0.29
CA LEU A 50 7.49 -17.76 -1.25
C LEU A 50 8.74 -16.91 -1.51
N THR A 51 9.89 -17.59 -1.67
CA THR A 51 11.09 -16.98 -2.21
C THR A 51 11.74 -17.91 -3.22
N ALA A 52 12.58 -17.40 -4.10
CA ALA A 52 13.31 -18.20 -5.06
C ALA A 52 14.81 -18.06 -4.82
N GLU A 53 15.50 -19.18 -4.67
CA GLU A 53 16.96 -19.25 -4.54
C GLU A 53 17.69 -18.66 -5.77
N HIS A 54 16.99 -18.59 -6.92
CA HIS A 54 17.49 -18.08 -8.19
C HIS A 54 16.87 -16.74 -8.61
N ALA A 55 16.34 -15.98 -7.66
CA ALA A 55 15.70 -14.68 -7.93
C ALA A 55 16.57 -13.71 -8.76
N GLU A 56 17.90 -13.77 -8.61
CA GLU A 56 18.80 -12.96 -9.45
C GLU A 56 18.72 -13.31 -10.94
N ARG A 57 18.45 -14.57 -11.32
CA ARG A 57 18.28 -14.94 -12.72
C ARG A 57 16.97 -14.42 -13.28
N LEU A 58 15.91 -14.47 -12.50
CA LEU A 58 14.60 -13.88 -12.85
C LEU A 58 14.68 -12.36 -13.01
N LEU A 59 15.52 -11.71 -12.20
CA LEU A 59 15.76 -10.27 -12.26
C LEU A 59 16.55 -9.84 -13.51
N LYS A 60 17.39 -10.74 -14.07
CA LYS A 60 18.19 -10.47 -15.27
C LYS A 60 17.46 -10.69 -16.60
N GLY A 61 16.17 -11.06 -16.55
CA GLY A 61 15.37 -11.30 -17.75
C GLY A 61 15.67 -12.62 -18.46
N ASP A 62 16.44 -13.52 -17.83
CA ASP A 62 16.71 -14.87 -18.35
C ASP A 62 15.47 -15.77 -18.15
N ALA A 63 14.44 -15.57 -18.98
CA ALA A 63 13.27 -16.44 -19.09
C ALA A 63 13.60 -17.83 -19.73
N GLY A 64 14.87 -18.18 -19.81
CA GLY A 64 15.40 -19.33 -20.53
C GLY A 64 15.86 -20.52 -19.68
N ALA A 65 15.31 -20.78 -18.51
CA ALA A 65 15.62 -21.98 -17.74
C ALA A 65 14.80 -23.18 -18.26
N LYS A 66 15.38 -23.93 -19.16
CA LYS A 66 14.88 -25.26 -19.57
C LYS A 66 14.60 -26.11 -18.33
N ARG A 67 13.36 -26.60 -18.21
CA ARG A 67 12.98 -27.69 -17.28
C ARG A 67 13.97 -28.85 -17.45
N SER A 68 14.73 -29.18 -16.43
CA SER A 68 15.42 -30.46 -16.36
C SER A 68 14.34 -31.52 -16.04
N GLN A 69 13.81 -32.13 -17.07
CA GLN A 69 13.06 -33.39 -16.97
C GLN A 69 14.04 -34.50 -16.61
N LYS A 70 13.95 -35.03 -15.40
CA LYS A 70 14.33 -36.42 -15.10
C LYS A 70 13.25 -36.97 -14.15
N GLY A 71 12.33 -37.71 -14.72
CA GLY A 71 11.37 -38.57 -14.09
C GLY A 71 10.68 -39.35 -15.21
N GLU A 72 10.93 -40.65 -15.27
CA GLU A 72 10.44 -41.56 -16.28
C GLU A 72 8.91 -41.68 -16.34
N PRO A 73 8.30 -42.02 -17.50
CA PRO A 73 6.86 -42.06 -17.65
C PRO A 73 6.30 -43.41 -17.18
N VAL A 74 5.28 -43.38 -16.32
CA VAL A 74 4.35 -44.50 -16.13
C VAL A 74 3.21 -44.32 -17.12
N ALA A 75 3.03 -45.29 -18.00
CA ALA A 75 1.97 -45.36 -18.99
C ALA A 75 0.60 -45.55 -18.32
N GLY A 76 -0.39 -44.79 -18.77
CA GLY A 76 -1.81 -44.94 -18.43
C GLY A 76 -2.67 -44.12 -19.36
N GLU A 77 -3.52 -44.81 -20.10
CA GLU A 77 -4.32 -44.37 -21.23
C GLU A 77 -5.36 -43.30 -20.96
N GLY A 78 -5.55 -42.40 -21.91
CA GLY A 78 -6.83 -41.89 -22.38
C GLY A 78 -7.53 -40.79 -21.59
N ALA A 79 -7.31 -39.50 -21.97
CA ALA A 79 -8.38 -38.47 -21.95
C ALA A 79 -8.00 -37.32 -22.89
N HIS A 80 -8.94 -36.90 -23.73
CA HIS A 80 -8.84 -35.82 -24.71
C HIS A 80 -8.35 -34.50 -24.07
N ALA A 81 -7.21 -34.00 -24.52
CA ALA A 81 -6.72 -32.66 -24.20
C ALA A 81 -7.43 -31.65 -25.08
N THR A 82 -8.30 -30.87 -24.49
CA THR A 82 -8.74 -29.58 -25.03
C THR A 82 -7.56 -28.61 -24.93
N GLN A 83 -7.03 -28.20 -26.07
CA GLN A 83 -6.01 -27.16 -26.19
C GLN A 83 -6.62 -25.84 -25.72
N THR A 84 -6.18 -25.33 -24.56
CA THR A 84 -6.35 -23.93 -24.18
C THR A 84 -5.40 -23.08 -25.02
N PRO A 85 -5.85 -21.97 -25.64
CA PRO A 85 -4.99 -21.09 -26.42
C PRO A 85 -3.91 -20.48 -25.51
N GLU A 86 -2.64 -20.58 -25.96
CA GLU A 86 -1.53 -19.87 -25.32
C GLU A 86 -1.84 -18.37 -25.33
N LYS A 87 -2.06 -17.81 -24.15
CA LYS A 87 -2.14 -16.36 -23.94
C LYS A 87 -0.75 -15.76 -24.19
N HIS A 88 -0.59 -15.02 -25.27
CA HIS A 88 0.60 -14.19 -25.47
C HIS A 88 0.57 -13.05 -24.43
N LEU A 89 1.39 -13.18 -23.39
CA LEU A 89 1.59 -12.15 -22.37
C LEU A 89 2.27 -10.93 -23.00
N ARG A 90 1.66 -9.74 -22.85
CA ARG A 90 2.22 -8.47 -23.34
C ARG A 90 3.12 -7.85 -22.27
N ALA A 91 4.09 -7.05 -22.67
CA ALA A 91 4.91 -6.26 -21.76
C ALA A 91 4.00 -5.35 -20.90
N GLY A 92 4.07 -5.51 -19.57
CA GLY A 92 3.18 -4.82 -18.62
C GLY A 92 2.07 -5.69 -18.03
N ASP A 93 1.93 -6.94 -18.46
CA ASP A 93 1.02 -7.90 -17.84
C ASP A 93 1.57 -8.29 -16.44
N PRO A 94 0.78 -8.17 -15.35
CA PRO A 94 1.21 -8.58 -14.01
C PRO A 94 1.73 -10.01 -13.92
N GLU A 95 1.20 -10.93 -14.76
CA GLU A 95 1.66 -12.31 -14.80
C GLU A 95 3.06 -12.49 -15.44
N ALA A 96 3.54 -11.48 -16.20
CA ALA A 96 4.85 -11.50 -16.84
C ALA A 96 5.96 -10.82 -16.00
N THR A 97 5.65 -10.33 -14.80
CA THR A 97 6.62 -9.66 -13.93
C THR A 97 7.55 -10.66 -13.22
N PRO A 98 8.78 -10.24 -12.83
CA PRO A 98 9.64 -11.07 -11.98
C PRO A 98 8.96 -11.55 -10.70
N GLY A 99 8.07 -10.73 -10.13
CA GLY A 99 7.27 -11.08 -8.97
C GLY A 99 6.31 -12.24 -9.22
N ALA A 100 5.62 -12.26 -10.37
CA ALA A 100 4.74 -13.37 -10.74
C ALA A 100 5.50 -14.68 -10.89
N ALA A 101 6.71 -14.65 -11.45
CA ALA A 101 7.57 -15.82 -11.56
C ALA A 101 7.98 -16.37 -10.18
N VAL A 102 8.29 -15.53 -9.20
CA VAL A 102 8.56 -15.94 -7.80
C VAL A 102 7.33 -16.62 -7.19
N LEU A 103 6.15 -16.06 -7.38
CA LEU A 103 4.90 -16.65 -6.86
C LEU A 103 4.60 -18.02 -7.47
N ALA A 104 5.01 -18.26 -8.71
CA ALA A 104 4.81 -19.53 -9.40
C ALA A 104 5.81 -20.62 -9.02
N THR A 105 7.06 -20.26 -8.69
CA THR A 105 8.19 -21.20 -8.56
C THR A 105 8.95 -21.12 -7.24
N GLY A 106 8.63 -20.15 -6.37
CA GLY A 106 9.32 -19.91 -5.11
C GLY A 106 9.14 -21.01 -4.07
N GLU A 107 10.13 -21.20 -3.21
CA GLU A 107 10.04 -22.07 -2.05
C GLU A 107 9.19 -21.41 -0.93
N SER A 108 8.43 -22.22 -0.19
CA SER A 108 7.65 -21.74 0.96
C SER A 108 8.57 -21.33 2.11
N VAL A 109 8.35 -20.16 2.66
CA VAL A 109 9.09 -19.64 3.80
C VAL A 109 8.14 -19.12 4.88
N VAL A 110 8.63 -19.02 6.11
CA VAL A 110 7.91 -18.40 7.24
C VAL A 110 8.80 -17.37 7.92
N VAL A 111 8.18 -16.34 8.49
CA VAL A 111 8.84 -15.45 9.44
C VAL A 111 8.74 -16.13 10.81
N PRO A 112 9.85 -16.48 11.47
CA PRO A 112 9.80 -17.05 12.80
C PRO A 112 9.24 -16.03 13.79
N PRO A 113 8.39 -16.44 14.75
CA PRO A 113 7.82 -15.53 15.75
C PRO A 113 8.82 -15.12 16.84
N GLU A 114 10.01 -15.69 16.85
CA GLU A 114 11.07 -15.40 17.82
C GLU A 114 12.23 -14.65 17.18
N PRO A 115 12.81 -13.64 17.87
CA PRO A 115 14.01 -12.96 17.39
C PRO A 115 15.14 -13.97 17.23
N VAL A 116 15.61 -14.15 16.01
CA VAL A 116 16.77 -15.02 15.74
C VAL A 116 18.02 -14.22 16.07
N HIS A 117 18.69 -14.52 17.18
CA HIS A 117 19.92 -13.84 17.60
C HIS A 117 20.94 -13.75 16.46
N ARG A 118 21.22 -12.53 16.00
CA ARG A 118 22.23 -12.07 15.04
C ARG A 118 21.94 -12.25 13.54
N ASP A 119 21.02 -13.14 13.15
CA ASP A 119 20.70 -13.33 11.74
C ASP A 119 19.17 -13.36 11.58
N ALA A 120 18.53 -12.19 11.62
CA ALA A 120 17.11 -12.07 11.33
C ALA A 120 16.83 -12.66 9.94
N GLY A 121 16.01 -13.70 9.84
CA GLY A 121 15.85 -14.42 8.59
C GLY A 121 14.49 -15.08 8.42
N LEU A 122 14.16 -15.35 7.16
CA LEU A 122 13.02 -16.17 6.78
C LEU A 122 13.43 -17.64 6.81
N ALA A 123 12.67 -18.49 7.50
CA ALA A 123 12.92 -19.93 7.53
C ALA A 123 12.09 -20.65 6.46
N PRO A 124 12.65 -21.63 5.70
CA PRO A 124 11.89 -22.48 4.78
C PRO A 124 10.84 -23.28 5.57
N PHE A 125 9.61 -23.32 5.07
CA PHE A 125 8.54 -24.15 5.64
C PHE A 125 8.62 -25.58 5.09
N GLN A 126 8.94 -26.56 5.95
CA GLN A 126 8.84 -27.98 5.62
C GLN A 126 7.82 -28.67 6.53
N THR A 127 6.92 -29.43 5.93
CA THR A 127 5.78 -30.08 6.60
C THR A 127 6.17 -31.31 7.43
N GLU A 128 7.42 -31.78 7.42
CA GLU A 128 7.85 -32.96 8.16
C GLU A 128 8.66 -32.59 9.42
N ALA A 129 8.29 -33.21 10.54
CA ALA A 129 8.89 -32.98 11.87
C ALA A 129 10.43 -33.13 11.95
N ALA A 130 11.03 -33.88 11.01
CA ALA A 130 12.49 -34.00 10.86
C ALA A 130 13.16 -32.78 10.20
N GLY A 131 12.38 -31.88 9.57
CA GLY A 131 12.84 -30.73 8.80
C GLY A 131 13.14 -29.47 9.63
N LEU A 132 12.58 -29.32 10.83
CA LEU A 132 12.72 -28.11 11.63
C LEU A 132 14.19 -27.77 12.00
N ARG A 133 15.04 -28.76 12.24
CA ARG A 133 16.48 -28.53 12.50
C ARG A 133 17.27 -28.17 11.24
N ARG A 134 16.87 -28.66 10.05
CA ARG A 134 17.47 -28.30 8.76
C ARG A 134 16.97 -26.97 8.20
N ALA A 135 15.79 -26.51 8.63
CA ALA A 135 15.23 -25.22 8.25
C ALA A 135 16.05 -24.05 8.82
N ALA A 136 16.56 -24.19 10.06
CA ALA A 136 17.43 -23.19 10.67
C ALA A 136 18.75 -22.99 9.91
N ASP A 137 19.29 -24.05 9.27
CA ASP A 137 20.54 -23.99 8.50
C ASP A 137 20.35 -23.33 7.11
N ARG A 138 19.12 -23.08 6.67
CA ARG A 138 18.76 -22.45 5.40
C ARG A 138 18.00 -21.12 5.57
N ALA A 139 18.13 -20.48 6.72
CA ALA A 139 17.50 -19.19 6.94
C ALA A 139 17.97 -18.17 5.88
N ILE A 140 17.02 -17.48 5.25
CA ILE A 140 17.32 -16.42 4.32
C ILE A 140 17.47 -15.14 5.13
N ASN A 141 18.71 -14.75 5.37
CA ASN A 141 19.01 -13.55 6.14
C ASN A 141 18.67 -12.30 5.32
N VAL A 142 17.98 -11.36 5.92
CA VAL A 142 17.70 -10.03 5.39
C VAL A 142 18.04 -9.00 6.45
N ASP A 143 18.66 -7.89 6.02
CA ASP A 143 18.98 -6.78 6.92
C ASP A 143 17.81 -5.82 7.06
N VAL A 144 16.99 -5.72 6.00
CA VAL A 144 15.80 -4.85 5.97
C VAL A 144 14.77 -5.38 4.99
N ILE A 145 13.50 -5.28 5.33
CA ILE A 145 12.37 -5.57 4.44
C ILE A 145 11.86 -4.27 3.83
N PHE A 146 11.67 -4.26 2.51
CA PHE A 146 10.95 -3.23 1.79
C PHE A 146 9.57 -3.79 1.41
N PRO A 147 8.52 -3.56 2.21
CA PRO A 147 7.18 -4.01 1.85
C PRO A 147 6.62 -3.10 0.76
N VAL A 148 6.19 -3.68 -0.34
CA VAL A 148 5.41 -3.02 -1.40
C VAL A 148 4.04 -3.68 -1.49
N LEU A 149 3.42 -3.82 -0.32
CA LEU A 149 2.10 -4.41 -0.11
C LEU A 149 1.08 -3.30 0.02
N HIS A 150 0.06 -3.32 -0.83
CA HIS A 150 -0.97 -2.29 -0.83
C HIS A 150 -2.28 -2.81 -0.23
N GLY A 151 -3.02 -1.95 0.47
CA GLY A 151 -4.31 -2.26 1.08
C GLY A 151 -4.23 -3.12 2.34
N THR A 152 -5.29 -3.89 2.56
CA THR A 152 -5.46 -4.74 3.74
C THR A 152 -4.33 -5.76 3.89
N PHE A 153 -3.89 -6.02 5.12
CA PHE A 153 -2.73 -6.83 5.52
C PHE A 153 -1.36 -6.23 5.14
N GLY A 154 -1.31 -5.22 4.27
CA GLY A 154 -0.07 -4.53 3.87
C GLY A 154 0.13 -3.18 4.57
N GLU A 155 -0.95 -2.39 4.68
CA GLU A 155 -0.92 -1.01 5.18
C GLU A 155 -1.62 -0.82 6.54
N ASP A 156 -2.18 -1.89 7.13
CA ASP A 156 -3.05 -1.84 8.31
C ASP A 156 -2.36 -2.18 9.64
N GLY A 157 -1.04 -2.31 9.64
CA GLY A 157 -0.25 -2.66 10.81
C GLY A 157 -0.04 -4.18 10.99
N THR A 158 -0.73 -5.02 10.22
CA THR A 158 -0.64 -6.48 10.35
C THR A 158 0.76 -7.01 10.01
N ILE A 159 1.28 -6.68 8.82
CA ILE A 159 2.62 -7.09 8.41
C ILE A 159 3.70 -6.40 9.25
N GLN A 160 3.48 -5.14 9.61
CA GLN A 160 4.39 -4.38 10.45
C GLN A 160 4.52 -5.05 11.83
N GLY A 161 3.41 -5.50 12.43
CA GLY A 161 3.42 -6.24 13.68
C GLY A 161 4.20 -7.55 13.62
N LEU A 162 4.11 -8.28 12.52
CA LEU A 162 4.89 -9.50 12.30
C LEU A 162 6.39 -9.20 12.23
N LEU A 163 6.79 -8.16 11.49
CA LEU A 163 8.19 -7.75 11.36
C LEU A 163 8.76 -7.20 12.67
N GLU A 164 7.93 -6.49 13.47
CA GLU A 164 8.31 -6.04 14.82
C GLU A 164 8.58 -7.20 15.78
N LEU A 165 7.72 -8.23 15.76
CA LEU A 165 7.92 -9.43 16.59
C LEU A 165 9.18 -10.21 16.18
N ALA A 166 9.51 -10.22 14.91
CA ALA A 166 10.70 -10.86 14.36
C ALA A 166 11.98 -10.02 14.51
N ASP A 167 11.91 -8.81 15.06
CA ASP A 167 13.01 -7.84 15.18
C ASP A 167 13.72 -7.54 13.84
N ILE A 168 12.95 -7.43 12.76
CA ILE A 168 13.42 -7.15 11.40
C ILE A 168 13.18 -5.68 11.08
N ALA A 169 14.22 -4.97 10.61
CA ALA A 169 14.07 -3.62 10.09
C ALA A 169 13.16 -3.62 8.84
N TYR A 170 12.34 -2.60 8.66
CA TYR A 170 11.48 -2.47 7.48
C TYR A 170 11.22 -1.01 7.11
N VAL A 171 10.97 -0.80 5.83
CA VAL A 171 10.63 0.50 5.24
C VAL A 171 9.18 0.84 5.53
N GLY A 172 8.92 2.12 5.83
CA GLY A 172 7.57 2.66 6.00
C GLY A 172 7.13 2.84 7.44
N ALA A 173 5.86 3.11 7.61
CA ALA A 173 5.24 3.38 8.91
C ALA A 173 5.30 2.18 9.84
N GLY A 174 5.40 2.44 11.14
CA GLY A 174 5.27 1.44 12.19
C GLY A 174 3.85 0.90 12.32
N VAL A 175 3.63 0.01 13.29
CA VAL A 175 2.31 -0.61 13.54
C VAL A 175 1.24 0.45 13.76
N LEU A 176 1.50 1.42 14.65
CA LEU A 176 0.52 2.47 14.97
C LEU A 176 0.21 3.35 13.76
N GLY A 177 1.24 3.87 13.08
CA GLY A 177 1.05 4.74 11.92
C GLY A 177 0.31 4.05 10.78
N SER A 178 0.62 2.78 10.51
CA SER A 178 -0.07 1.98 9.51
C SER A 178 -1.55 1.75 9.88
N ALA A 179 -1.84 1.30 11.09
CA ALA A 179 -3.20 1.03 11.54
C ALA A 179 -4.05 2.31 11.62
N ALA A 180 -3.48 3.40 12.14
CA ALA A 180 -4.17 4.70 12.24
C ALA A 180 -4.38 5.34 10.86
N GLY A 181 -3.42 5.21 9.94
CA GLY A 181 -3.53 5.70 8.57
C GLY A 181 -4.54 4.92 7.73
N MET A 182 -4.74 3.63 8.01
CA MET A 182 -5.70 2.81 7.28
C MET A 182 -7.15 3.08 7.69
N ASP A 183 -7.42 3.29 8.97
CA ASP A 183 -8.76 3.50 9.50
C ASP A 183 -9.18 4.97 9.36
N LYS A 184 -10.03 5.28 8.37
CA LYS A 184 -10.48 6.64 8.05
C LYS A 184 -11.14 7.37 9.22
N ASP A 185 -11.82 6.65 10.13
CA ASP A 185 -12.46 7.24 11.31
C ASP A 185 -11.42 7.66 12.36
N VAL A 186 -10.49 6.76 12.68
CA VAL A 186 -9.38 7.02 13.61
C VAL A 186 -8.47 8.13 13.05
N MET A 187 -8.06 8.02 11.80
CA MET A 187 -7.24 9.01 11.11
C MET A 187 -7.87 10.42 11.17
N LYS A 188 -9.17 10.54 10.89
CA LYS A 188 -9.89 11.83 10.98
C LYS A 188 -10.01 12.34 12.41
N ALA A 189 -10.12 11.47 13.40
CA ALA A 189 -10.09 11.86 14.81
C ALA A 189 -8.72 12.44 15.20
N LEU A 190 -7.63 11.82 14.75
CA LEU A 190 -6.27 12.33 14.95
C LEU A 190 -6.05 13.67 14.23
N PHE A 191 -6.48 13.80 12.98
CA PHE A 191 -6.41 15.06 12.24
C PHE A 191 -7.16 16.18 12.94
N ARG A 192 -8.36 15.91 13.47
CA ARG A 192 -9.14 16.88 14.22
C ARG A 192 -8.40 17.33 15.49
N THR A 193 -7.81 16.38 16.22
CA THR A 193 -7.02 16.66 17.43
C THR A 193 -5.79 17.51 17.11
N ALA A 194 -5.16 17.29 15.97
CA ALA A 194 -4.04 18.08 15.46
C ALA A 194 -4.47 19.43 14.84
N GLY A 195 -5.75 19.79 14.85
CA GLY A 195 -6.27 21.04 14.28
C GLY A 195 -6.25 21.12 12.76
N LEU A 196 -6.14 19.98 12.06
CA LEU A 196 -6.11 19.94 10.61
C LEU A 196 -7.51 20.15 10.00
N PRO A 197 -7.60 20.86 8.88
CA PRO A 197 -8.87 21.06 8.18
C PRO A 197 -9.32 19.75 7.52
N ILE A 198 -10.42 19.19 7.99
CA ILE A 198 -11.05 17.99 7.44
C ILE A 198 -12.48 18.27 6.99
N VAL A 199 -13.00 17.46 6.10
CA VAL A 199 -14.42 17.55 5.70
C VAL A 199 -15.32 17.10 6.84
N LYS A 200 -16.55 17.63 6.87
CA LYS A 200 -17.57 17.16 7.83
C LYS A 200 -17.91 15.71 7.52
N HIS A 201 -17.98 14.90 8.57
CA HIS A 201 -18.29 13.49 8.42
C HIS A 201 -19.09 12.96 9.62
N VAL A 202 -19.71 11.80 9.40
CA VAL A 202 -20.40 10.97 10.40
C VAL A 202 -19.89 9.56 10.22
N THR A 203 -19.55 8.90 11.31
CA THR A 203 -19.23 7.47 11.31
C THR A 203 -20.40 6.70 11.90
N VAL A 204 -20.80 5.63 11.22
CA VAL A 204 -21.86 4.72 11.67
C VAL A 204 -21.35 3.28 11.68
N LEU A 205 -21.93 2.46 12.55
CA LEU A 205 -21.61 1.04 12.60
C LEU A 205 -22.61 0.25 11.74
N ARG A 206 -22.15 -0.84 11.12
CA ARG A 206 -22.99 -1.78 10.40
C ARG A 206 -24.19 -2.23 11.25
N SER A 207 -23.96 -2.59 12.52
CA SER A 207 -25.01 -3.01 13.46
C SER A 207 -26.06 -1.93 13.71
N ALA A 208 -25.65 -0.64 13.77
CA ALA A 208 -26.59 0.46 13.90
C ALA A 208 -27.41 0.69 12.62
N TRP A 209 -26.80 0.50 11.47
CA TRP A 209 -27.48 0.53 10.18
C TRP A 209 -28.52 -0.60 10.06
N GLU A 210 -28.12 -1.84 10.33
CA GLU A 210 -28.99 -3.02 10.26
C GLU A 210 -30.18 -2.94 11.24
N SER A 211 -29.97 -2.39 12.44
CA SER A 211 -31.01 -2.26 13.45
C SER A 211 -31.97 -1.09 13.24
N GLY A 212 -31.59 -0.07 12.47
CA GLY A 212 -32.43 1.11 12.29
C GLY A 212 -32.01 2.03 11.15
N PRO A 213 -32.16 1.61 9.87
CA PRO A 213 -31.72 2.40 8.72
C PRO A 213 -32.22 3.85 8.72
N GLY A 214 -33.52 4.04 8.99
CA GLY A 214 -34.13 5.37 9.00
C GLY A 214 -33.59 6.32 10.10
N LYS A 215 -33.07 5.77 11.22
CA LYS A 215 -32.41 6.57 12.26
C LYS A 215 -31.04 7.05 11.77
N VAL A 216 -30.30 6.18 11.09
CA VAL A 216 -29.00 6.49 10.52
C VAL A 216 -29.12 7.53 9.41
N GLU A 217 -30.05 7.35 8.47
CA GLU A 217 -30.33 8.33 7.42
C GLU A 217 -30.66 9.72 8.01
N LYS A 218 -31.55 9.76 8.98
CA LYS A 218 -31.92 11.01 9.66
C LYS A 218 -30.71 11.66 10.35
N LEU A 219 -29.84 10.88 11.00
CA LEU A 219 -28.61 11.38 11.62
C LEU A 219 -27.67 12.02 10.58
N VAL A 220 -27.49 11.36 9.43
CA VAL A 220 -26.65 11.86 8.34
C VAL A 220 -27.20 13.18 7.82
N GLU A 221 -28.50 13.27 7.51
CA GLU A 221 -29.17 14.47 6.99
C GLU A 221 -29.18 15.65 7.97
N GLN A 222 -29.17 15.39 9.28
CA GLN A 222 -29.04 16.42 10.29
C GLN A 222 -27.64 17.06 10.34
N LYS A 223 -26.61 16.29 10.00
CA LYS A 223 -25.20 16.71 10.15
C LYS A 223 -24.51 17.08 8.85
N LEU A 224 -24.90 16.48 7.71
CA LEU A 224 -24.25 16.61 6.43
C LEU A 224 -25.19 17.12 5.35
N LYS A 225 -24.61 17.72 4.31
CA LYS A 225 -25.31 18.17 3.10
C LYS A 225 -24.93 17.28 1.92
N TYR A 226 -25.91 16.93 1.09
CA TYR A 226 -25.66 16.21 -0.16
C TYR A 226 -24.91 17.06 -1.20
N PRO A 227 -24.07 16.44 -2.04
CA PRO A 227 -23.78 15.02 -2.10
C PRO A 227 -22.90 14.59 -0.94
N VAL A 228 -23.03 13.31 -0.54
CA VAL A 228 -22.14 12.68 0.43
C VAL A 228 -21.40 11.50 -0.18
N PHE A 229 -20.20 11.24 0.31
CA PHE A 229 -19.42 10.05 -0.03
C PHE A 229 -19.48 9.05 1.11
N VAL A 230 -19.92 7.85 0.82
CA VAL A 230 -20.06 6.74 1.77
C VAL A 230 -18.91 5.76 1.56
N LYS A 231 -18.12 5.50 2.60
CA LYS A 231 -16.85 4.77 2.50
C LYS A 231 -16.75 3.72 3.62
N PRO A 232 -16.27 2.50 3.35
CA PRO A 232 -15.76 1.64 4.43
C PRO A 232 -14.55 2.30 5.10
N ALA A 233 -14.38 2.12 6.42
CA ALA A 233 -13.31 2.78 7.16
C ALA A 233 -11.92 2.22 6.82
N ASN A 234 -11.80 0.89 6.72
CA ASN A 234 -10.51 0.17 6.55
C ASN A 234 -10.40 -0.48 5.17
N LEU A 235 -10.40 0.33 4.11
CA LEU A 235 -10.20 -0.19 2.75
C LEU A 235 -9.57 0.87 1.86
N GLY A 236 -8.66 0.43 0.98
CA GLY A 236 -7.95 1.26 0.00
C GLY A 236 -8.64 1.28 -1.37
N SER A 237 -7.98 1.91 -2.34
CA SER A 237 -8.29 1.90 -3.78
C SER A 237 -9.74 2.19 -4.18
N SER A 238 -10.44 3.00 -3.40
CA SER A 238 -11.84 3.39 -3.64
C SER A 238 -12.85 2.22 -3.67
N VAL A 239 -12.47 1.02 -3.23
CA VAL A 239 -13.37 -0.14 -3.17
C VAL A 239 -14.48 0.10 -2.14
N GLY A 240 -15.72 -0.18 -2.51
CA GLY A 240 -16.89 0.02 -1.63
C GLY A 240 -17.26 1.49 -1.38
N ILE A 241 -16.64 2.45 -2.08
CA ILE A 241 -16.99 3.87 -1.97
C ILE A 241 -18.13 4.19 -2.95
N SER A 242 -19.15 4.88 -2.46
CA SER A 242 -20.27 5.36 -3.25
C SER A 242 -20.54 6.83 -2.99
N LYS A 243 -20.96 7.57 -4.03
CA LYS A 243 -21.46 8.94 -3.94
C LYS A 243 -22.97 8.90 -3.89
N ALA A 244 -23.59 9.54 -2.91
CA ALA A 244 -25.05 9.68 -2.82
C ALA A 244 -25.44 11.15 -2.99
N HIS A 245 -26.35 11.42 -3.92
CA HIS A 245 -26.79 12.78 -4.27
C HIS A 245 -28.03 13.20 -3.47
N ASP A 246 -28.75 12.24 -2.91
CA ASP A 246 -29.96 12.44 -2.12
C ASP A 246 -30.20 11.25 -1.17
N ARG A 247 -31.34 11.30 -0.46
CA ARG A 247 -31.74 10.26 0.49
C ARG A 247 -31.99 8.89 -0.17
N LYS A 248 -32.47 8.86 -1.41
CA LYS A 248 -32.78 7.60 -2.09
C LYS A 248 -31.53 6.78 -2.38
N GLU A 249 -30.42 7.47 -2.66
CA GLU A 249 -29.13 6.85 -2.91
C GLU A 249 -28.34 6.53 -1.64
N LEU A 250 -28.63 7.22 -0.52
CA LEU A 250 -27.88 7.07 0.73
C LEU A 250 -27.97 5.65 1.32
N GLY A 251 -29.19 5.10 1.39
CA GLY A 251 -29.41 3.75 1.94
C GLY A 251 -28.65 2.66 1.18
N PRO A 252 -28.81 2.56 -0.16
CA PRO A 252 -28.02 1.64 -0.97
C PRO A 252 -26.50 1.83 -0.81
N ALA A 253 -26.01 3.08 -0.75
CA ALA A 253 -24.58 3.37 -0.56
C ALA A 253 -24.04 2.87 0.80
N ILE A 254 -24.80 3.07 1.89
CA ILE A 254 -24.43 2.54 3.23
C ILE A 254 -24.45 1.01 3.20
N GLY A 255 -25.46 0.40 2.58
CA GLY A 255 -25.57 -1.05 2.44
C GLY A 255 -24.39 -1.65 1.67
N GLU A 256 -23.89 -0.96 0.62
CA GLU A 256 -22.72 -1.40 -0.12
C GLU A 256 -21.44 -1.31 0.73
N ALA A 257 -21.16 -0.16 1.36
CA ALA A 257 -19.99 0.03 2.21
C ALA A 257 -19.99 -0.95 3.41
N ALA A 258 -21.16 -1.28 3.94
CA ALA A 258 -21.34 -2.24 5.04
C ALA A 258 -20.95 -3.69 4.68
N LYS A 259 -20.81 -4.05 3.40
CA LYS A 259 -20.30 -5.37 3.00
C LYS A 259 -18.80 -5.50 3.27
N PHE A 260 -18.08 -4.38 3.25
CA PHE A 260 -16.62 -4.35 3.31
C PHE A 260 -16.07 -4.05 4.70
N ASP A 261 -16.80 -3.28 5.53
CA ASP A 261 -16.34 -2.95 6.89
C ASP A 261 -17.53 -2.87 7.86
N ARG A 262 -17.21 -3.07 9.14
CA ARG A 262 -18.14 -2.81 10.24
C ARG A 262 -18.35 -1.31 10.51
N LYS A 263 -17.37 -0.45 10.17
CA LYS A 263 -17.44 1.02 10.28
C LYS A 263 -17.61 1.65 8.90
N ILE A 264 -18.59 2.52 8.79
CA ILE A 264 -18.89 3.27 7.57
C ILE A 264 -18.68 4.76 7.86
N VAL A 265 -17.82 5.42 7.11
CA VAL A 265 -17.57 6.86 7.17
C VAL A 265 -18.35 7.53 6.06
N ILE A 266 -19.16 8.52 6.41
CA ILE A 266 -20.00 9.29 5.48
C ILE A 266 -19.52 10.73 5.52
N GLU A 267 -19.08 11.27 4.39
CA GLU A 267 -18.43 12.57 4.26
C GLU A 267 -19.22 13.52 3.37
N GLU A 268 -19.30 14.80 3.76
CA GLU A 268 -19.87 15.84 2.91
C GLU A 268 -18.97 16.08 1.68
N GLY A 269 -19.56 16.13 0.50
CA GLY A 269 -18.81 16.35 -0.75
C GLY A 269 -18.28 17.80 -0.86
N VAL A 270 -16.99 17.95 -1.10
CA VAL A 270 -16.36 19.26 -1.35
C VAL A 270 -16.76 19.78 -2.74
N GLY A 271 -17.07 21.08 -2.84
CA GLY A 271 -17.58 21.72 -4.06
C GLY A 271 -19.12 21.62 -4.23
N GLY A 272 -19.78 20.80 -3.38
CA GLY A 272 -21.23 20.62 -3.38
C GLY A 272 -21.76 20.00 -4.67
N LYS A 273 -23.01 20.36 -5.05
CA LYS A 273 -23.69 19.75 -6.23
C LYS A 273 -23.15 20.22 -7.58
N LYS A 274 -22.47 21.37 -7.64
CA LYS A 274 -22.13 22.04 -8.91
C LYS A 274 -20.68 21.86 -9.35
N HIS A 275 -19.79 21.55 -8.44
CA HIS A 275 -18.36 21.54 -8.72
C HIS A 275 -17.72 20.28 -8.12
N LYS A 276 -16.82 19.70 -8.89
CA LYS A 276 -15.93 18.64 -8.41
C LYS A 276 -14.78 19.26 -7.62
N ALA A 277 -14.40 18.63 -6.49
CA ALA A 277 -13.19 19.01 -5.80
C ALA A 277 -11.96 18.75 -6.69
N ARG A 278 -10.92 19.56 -6.53
CA ARG A 278 -9.59 19.28 -7.05
C ARG A 278 -8.91 18.30 -6.11
N GLU A 279 -8.30 17.26 -6.66
CA GLU A 279 -7.58 16.24 -5.90
C GLU A 279 -6.09 16.54 -5.93
N ILE A 280 -5.56 17.05 -4.80
CA ILE A 280 -4.17 17.46 -4.65
C ILE A 280 -3.44 16.42 -3.81
N GLU A 281 -2.26 15.99 -4.27
CA GLU A 281 -1.44 15.00 -3.59
C GLU A 281 -0.07 15.56 -3.26
N CYS A 282 0.46 15.23 -2.08
CA CYS A 282 1.79 15.65 -1.63
C CYS A 282 2.51 14.45 -1.00
N ALA A 283 3.73 14.18 -1.45
CA ALA A 283 4.56 13.11 -0.90
C ALA A 283 5.33 13.61 0.33
N VAL A 284 5.40 12.77 1.37
CA VAL A 284 6.18 13.02 2.59
C VAL A 284 7.22 11.93 2.75
N LEU A 285 8.43 12.30 3.18
CA LEU A 285 9.59 11.41 3.34
C LEU A 285 10.36 11.79 4.61
N GLY A 286 10.63 10.84 5.48
CA GLY A 286 11.43 11.01 6.70
C GLY A 286 10.84 10.30 7.90
N ASN A 287 11.55 10.34 9.02
CA ASN A 287 11.09 9.90 10.33
C ASN A 287 10.70 11.14 11.17
N ASP A 288 11.45 11.49 12.21
CA ASP A 288 11.14 12.60 13.14
C ASP A 288 11.14 13.99 12.48
N ALA A 289 11.94 14.18 11.43
CA ALA A 289 12.05 15.43 10.68
C ALA A 289 11.62 15.25 9.20
N PRO A 290 10.32 14.95 8.94
CA PRO A 290 9.84 14.65 7.61
C PRO A 290 9.87 15.90 6.70
N LYS A 291 10.08 15.64 5.41
CA LYS A 291 10.06 16.65 4.33
C LYS A 291 8.90 16.37 3.40
N ALA A 292 8.30 17.41 2.86
CA ALA A 292 7.25 17.33 1.86
C ALA A 292 7.80 17.68 0.47
N SER A 293 7.34 16.96 -0.54
CA SER A 293 7.61 17.27 -1.94
C SER A 293 6.83 18.50 -2.42
N ILE A 294 7.01 18.91 -3.67
CA ILE A 294 5.98 19.71 -4.35
C ILE A 294 4.70 18.91 -4.45
N ALA A 295 3.55 19.60 -4.56
CA ALA A 295 2.27 18.96 -4.75
C ALA A 295 2.00 18.69 -6.24
N GLY A 296 1.29 17.60 -6.51
CA GLY A 296 0.66 17.29 -7.79
C GLY A 296 -0.85 17.30 -7.70
N GLU A 297 -1.51 17.27 -8.83
CA GLU A 297 -2.95 17.19 -8.96
C GLU A 297 -3.32 16.00 -9.84
N ILE A 298 -4.34 15.26 -9.43
CA ILE A 298 -4.98 14.26 -10.28
C ILE A 298 -6.24 14.88 -10.88
N VAL A 299 -6.31 14.89 -12.22
CA VAL A 299 -7.50 15.28 -12.97
C VAL A 299 -8.16 13.99 -13.49
N PRO A 300 -9.18 13.47 -12.80
CA PRO A 300 -9.81 12.22 -13.19
C PRO A 300 -10.63 12.37 -14.48
N CYS A 301 -10.53 11.37 -15.36
CA CYS A 301 -11.30 11.32 -16.60
C CYS A 301 -12.80 11.02 -16.41
N LYS A 302 -13.19 10.48 -15.24
CA LYS A 302 -14.57 10.16 -14.87
C LYS A 302 -15.05 11.03 -13.71
N GLU A 303 -16.38 11.06 -13.46
CA GLU A 303 -16.96 11.78 -12.33
C GLU A 303 -16.43 11.31 -10.98
N PHE A 304 -16.09 10.02 -10.88
CA PHE A 304 -15.50 9.39 -9.70
C PHE A 304 -14.22 8.64 -10.08
N TYR A 305 -13.14 8.83 -9.31
CA TYR A 305 -11.85 8.18 -9.49
C TYR A 305 -11.85 6.83 -8.76
N ASP A 306 -12.47 5.82 -9.41
CA ASP A 306 -12.56 4.44 -8.92
C ASP A 306 -11.26 3.64 -9.18
N TYR A 307 -11.27 2.36 -8.77
CA TYR A 307 -10.14 1.44 -8.95
C TYR A 307 -9.71 1.33 -10.41
N ASP A 308 -10.67 1.21 -11.33
CA ASP A 308 -10.38 1.08 -12.76
C ASP A 308 -9.74 2.36 -13.32
N ALA A 309 -10.19 3.53 -12.87
CA ALA A 309 -9.61 4.80 -13.26
C ALA A 309 -8.20 5.03 -12.68
N LYS A 310 -7.88 4.40 -11.53
CA LYS A 310 -6.56 4.51 -10.89
C LYS A 310 -5.48 3.67 -11.55
N TYR A 311 -5.82 2.48 -12.03
CA TYR A 311 -4.84 1.47 -12.43
C TYR A 311 -5.03 0.91 -13.84
N LEU A 312 -6.23 0.97 -14.41
CA LEU A 312 -6.57 0.30 -15.67
C LEU A 312 -7.01 1.25 -16.79
N ALA A 313 -7.52 2.45 -16.48
CA ALA A 313 -8.02 3.38 -17.47
C ALA A 313 -6.91 4.33 -17.97
N GLU A 314 -6.69 4.35 -19.27
CA GLU A 314 -6.02 5.45 -19.96
C GLU A 314 -6.92 6.70 -19.85
N GLY A 315 -6.43 7.78 -19.22
CA GLY A 315 -7.17 9.04 -19.29
C GLY A 315 -7.16 9.94 -18.05
N SER A 316 -6.67 9.51 -16.88
CA SER A 316 -6.44 10.45 -15.78
C SER A 316 -5.14 11.21 -15.99
N GLU A 317 -5.20 12.54 -15.94
CA GLU A 317 -4.03 13.40 -16.12
C GLU A 317 -3.36 13.68 -14.77
N LEU A 318 -2.02 13.56 -14.75
CA LEU A 318 -1.19 13.94 -13.60
C LEU A 318 -0.53 15.28 -13.89
N VAL A 319 -0.95 16.32 -13.19
CA VAL A 319 -0.38 17.67 -13.31
C VAL A 319 0.67 17.88 -12.21
N ILE A 320 1.95 17.90 -12.58
CA ILE A 320 3.07 18.06 -11.65
C ILE A 320 4.01 19.17 -12.18
N PRO A 321 4.19 20.29 -11.45
CA PRO A 321 3.51 20.65 -10.20
C PRO A 321 2.02 20.96 -10.38
N ALA A 322 1.22 20.78 -9.34
CA ALA A 322 -0.18 21.23 -9.32
C ALA A 322 -0.26 22.75 -9.52
N GLU A 323 -1.32 23.21 -10.18
CA GLU A 323 -1.58 24.66 -10.38
C GLU A 323 -2.02 25.32 -9.07
N LEU A 324 -1.03 25.64 -8.24
CA LEU A 324 -1.16 26.28 -6.93
C LEU A 324 -0.34 27.56 -6.89
N THR A 325 -0.82 28.56 -6.17
CA THR A 325 0.00 29.70 -5.79
C THR A 325 1.13 29.28 -4.85
N LYS A 326 2.21 30.07 -4.75
CA LYS A 326 3.31 29.79 -3.82
C LYS A 326 2.84 29.64 -2.36
N SER A 327 1.81 30.40 -1.96
CA SER A 327 1.22 30.32 -0.62
C SER A 327 0.46 29.03 -0.41
N GLU A 328 -0.35 28.61 -1.39
CA GLU A 328 -1.09 27.36 -1.35
C GLU A 328 -0.15 26.15 -1.33
N MET A 329 0.90 26.15 -2.16
CA MET A 329 1.93 25.10 -2.16
C MET A 329 2.56 24.93 -0.78
N LYS A 330 3.01 26.03 -0.16
CA LYS A 330 3.57 26.01 1.20
C LYS A 330 2.55 25.49 2.22
N ARG A 331 1.28 25.86 2.06
CA ARG A 331 0.21 25.38 2.95
C ARG A 331 -0.05 23.88 2.79
N VAL A 332 -0.09 23.37 1.56
CA VAL A 332 -0.20 21.92 1.28
C VAL A 332 0.96 21.18 1.94
N GLN A 333 2.20 21.62 1.72
CA GLN A 333 3.39 21.01 2.31
C GLN A 333 3.35 20.98 3.85
N ALA A 334 2.97 22.10 4.49
CA ALA A 334 2.86 22.17 5.94
C ALA A 334 1.77 21.25 6.49
N LEU A 335 0.59 21.20 5.84
CA LEU A 335 -0.49 20.31 6.22
C LEU A 335 -0.15 18.84 5.97
N ALA A 336 0.61 18.53 4.92
CA ALA A 336 1.06 17.17 4.63
C ALA A 336 2.00 16.65 5.73
N ILE A 337 2.97 17.45 6.15
CA ILE A 337 3.86 17.11 7.28
C ILE A 337 3.05 16.92 8.56
N ALA A 338 2.14 17.85 8.87
CA ALA A 338 1.33 17.76 10.07
C ALA A 338 0.38 16.55 10.08
N ALA A 339 -0.19 16.16 8.92
CA ALA A 339 -1.02 14.97 8.79
C ALA A 339 -0.21 13.68 8.97
N PHE A 340 0.99 13.63 8.38
CA PHE A 340 1.94 12.54 8.54
C PHE A 340 2.31 12.32 10.02
N GLN A 341 2.65 13.39 10.73
CA GLN A 341 2.99 13.35 12.15
C GLN A 341 1.78 13.01 13.04
N ALA A 342 0.58 13.49 12.68
CA ALA A 342 -0.64 13.25 13.45
C ALA A 342 -1.02 11.76 13.53
N VAL A 343 -0.66 10.96 12.52
CA VAL A 343 -0.91 9.51 12.51
C VAL A 343 0.31 8.70 12.95
N ASP A 344 1.36 9.33 13.47
CA ASP A 344 2.63 8.66 13.86
C ASP A 344 3.27 7.89 12.68
N CYS A 345 3.24 8.49 11.50
CA CYS A 345 3.83 7.89 10.31
C CYS A 345 5.36 8.06 10.29
N SER A 346 6.06 7.17 9.62
CA SER A 346 7.50 7.23 9.38
C SER A 346 7.88 6.68 8.00
N GLY A 347 9.07 7.01 7.54
CA GLY A 347 9.60 6.59 6.24
C GLY A 347 8.94 7.34 5.09
N LEU A 348 7.74 6.94 4.70
CA LEU A 348 7.02 7.51 3.57
C LEU A 348 5.51 7.60 3.82
N ALA A 349 4.88 8.58 3.19
CA ALA A 349 3.44 8.59 2.95
C ALA A 349 3.08 9.53 1.80
N ARG A 350 1.93 9.32 1.17
CA ARG A 350 1.26 10.31 0.32
C ARG A 350 0.07 10.86 1.08
N VAL A 351 0.01 12.17 1.19
CA VAL A 351 -1.11 12.87 1.81
C VAL A 351 -1.98 13.46 0.71
N ASP A 352 -3.24 13.07 0.73
CA ASP A 352 -4.21 13.45 -0.29
C ASP A 352 -5.16 14.53 0.27
N PHE A 353 -5.43 15.52 -0.56
CA PHE A 353 -6.24 16.69 -0.22
C PHE A 353 -7.39 16.88 -1.18
N LEU A 354 -8.49 17.40 -0.66
CA LEU A 354 -9.59 17.92 -1.46
C LEU A 354 -9.59 19.46 -1.39
N MET A 355 -9.50 20.11 -2.54
CA MET A 355 -9.57 21.57 -2.63
C MET A 355 -10.88 21.99 -3.28
N ASP A 356 -11.64 22.87 -2.62
CA ASP A 356 -12.80 23.48 -3.23
C ASP A 356 -12.38 24.41 -4.38
N PRO A 357 -12.87 24.20 -5.60
CA PRO A 357 -12.37 24.92 -6.77
C PRO A 357 -12.69 26.41 -6.77
N LYS A 358 -13.73 26.85 -6.04
CA LYS A 358 -14.14 28.26 -5.96
C LYS A 358 -13.48 28.99 -4.81
N SER A 359 -13.63 28.46 -3.59
CA SER A 359 -13.12 29.11 -2.39
C SER A 359 -11.64 28.83 -2.14
N ARG A 360 -11.04 27.90 -2.88
CA ARG A 360 -9.66 27.42 -2.71
C ARG A 360 -9.41 26.87 -1.29
N LYS A 361 -10.48 26.52 -0.58
CA LYS A 361 -10.37 25.93 0.75
C LYS A 361 -9.87 24.49 0.65
N LEU A 362 -8.81 24.20 1.40
CA LEU A 362 -8.11 22.92 1.39
C LEU A 362 -8.55 22.08 2.59
N TYR A 363 -8.79 20.78 2.35
CA TYR A 363 -9.10 19.80 3.38
C TYR A 363 -8.16 18.60 3.25
N VAL A 364 -7.62 18.12 4.36
CA VAL A 364 -6.89 16.83 4.39
C VAL A 364 -7.91 15.72 4.25
N ASN A 365 -7.73 14.88 3.25
CA ASN A 365 -8.60 13.74 2.99
C ASN A 365 -8.11 12.49 3.68
N GLU A 366 -6.90 12.03 3.34
CA GLU A 366 -6.29 10.82 3.89
C GLU A 366 -4.76 10.83 3.81
N VAL A 367 -4.13 9.92 4.56
CA VAL A 367 -2.70 9.58 4.49
C VAL A 367 -2.59 8.13 4.01
N ASN A 368 -1.86 7.91 2.92
CA ASN A 368 -1.55 6.60 2.40
C ASN A 368 -0.13 6.23 2.84
N THR A 369 0.00 5.28 3.76
CA THR A 369 1.28 4.92 4.40
C THR A 369 2.17 4.06 3.52
N MET A 370 1.61 3.42 2.48
CA MET A 370 2.33 2.71 1.43
C MET A 370 1.71 3.03 0.07
N PRO A 371 1.93 4.25 -0.46
CA PRO A 371 1.35 4.66 -1.73
C PRO A 371 1.88 3.81 -2.88
N GLY A 372 1.15 3.78 -4.01
CA GLY A 372 1.61 3.13 -5.22
C GLY A 372 3.05 3.51 -5.54
N PHE A 373 3.90 2.52 -5.79
CA PHE A 373 5.36 2.69 -5.84
C PHE A 373 5.98 2.20 -7.17
N THR A 374 5.26 2.38 -8.28
CA THR A 374 5.82 2.23 -9.63
C THR A 374 6.46 3.54 -10.09
N ALA A 375 7.37 3.49 -11.06
CA ALA A 375 8.00 4.70 -11.63
C ALA A 375 6.99 5.71 -12.20
N ILE A 376 5.80 5.25 -12.58
CA ILE A 376 4.71 6.12 -13.08
C ILE A 376 3.75 6.59 -11.99
N SER A 377 3.84 6.05 -10.77
CA SER A 377 2.99 6.45 -9.63
C SER A 377 3.27 7.87 -9.17
N MET A 378 2.26 8.53 -8.59
CA MET A 378 2.36 9.93 -8.17
C MET A 378 3.48 10.14 -7.15
N TYR A 379 3.60 9.28 -6.12
CA TYR A 379 4.59 9.44 -5.05
C TYR A 379 6.04 9.57 -5.57
N PRO A 380 6.59 8.64 -6.37
CA PRO A 380 7.92 8.79 -6.94
C PRO A 380 8.03 9.98 -7.90
N LYS A 381 7.00 10.27 -8.71
CA LYS A 381 6.99 11.42 -9.62
C LYS A 381 7.10 12.76 -8.88
N LEU A 382 6.41 12.91 -7.75
CA LEU A 382 6.49 14.10 -6.91
C LEU A 382 7.92 14.31 -6.37
N TRP A 383 8.58 13.23 -5.94
CA TRP A 383 9.96 13.31 -5.49
C TRP A 383 10.95 13.58 -6.64
N ALA A 384 10.74 12.95 -7.80
CA ALA A 384 11.55 13.25 -8.99
C ALA A 384 11.46 14.72 -9.38
N ALA A 385 10.26 15.30 -9.39
CA ALA A 385 10.03 16.70 -9.65
C ALA A 385 10.56 17.64 -8.51
N THR A 386 10.80 17.08 -7.32
CA THR A 386 11.43 17.79 -6.19
C THR A 386 12.96 17.64 -6.20
N GLY A 387 13.53 16.81 -7.07
CA GLY A 387 14.97 16.62 -7.24
C GLY A 387 15.57 15.34 -6.66
N ILE A 388 14.73 14.38 -6.22
CA ILE A 388 15.16 13.05 -5.75
C ILE A 388 14.76 12.02 -6.80
N SER A 389 15.75 11.41 -7.47
CA SER A 389 15.50 10.36 -8.45
C SER A 389 14.95 9.09 -7.82
N TYR A 390 14.30 8.24 -8.61
CA TYR A 390 13.66 7.01 -8.10
C TYR A 390 14.64 6.05 -7.38
N PRO A 391 15.86 5.80 -7.91
CA PRO A 391 16.86 5.02 -7.16
C PRO A 391 17.29 5.69 -5.84
N GLN A 392 17.50 7.00 -5.83
CA GLN A 392 17.84 7.73 -4.60
C GLN A 392 16.72 7.72 -3.58
N LEU A 393 15.46 7.72 -4.03
CA LEU A 393 14.30 7.59 -3.16
C LEU A 393 14.28 6.21 -2.48
N ILE A 394 14.56 5.14 -3.23
CA ILE A 394 14.66 3.77 -2.68
C ILE A 394 15.80 3.70 -1.65
N ASP A 395 16.98 4.22 -1.97
CA ASP A 395 18.12 4.30 -1.03
C ASP A 395 17.70 4.99 0.28
N ARG A 396 17.09 6.18 0.16
CA ARG A 396 16.70 6.96 1.34
C ARG A 396 15.64 6.24 2.19
N LEU A 397 14.71 5.54 1.56
CA LEU A 397 13.68 4.77 2.27
C LEU A 397 14.28 3.58 3.03
N ILE A 398 15.24 2.88 2.46
CA ILE A 398 15.99 1.80 3.12
C ILE A 398 16.74 2.35 4.34
N GLU A 399 17.46 3.47 4.17
CA GLU A 399 18.16 4.13 5.28
C GLU A 399 17.19 4.51 6.41
N LEU A 400 16.04 5.11 6.09
CA LEU A 400 15.04 5.49 7.09
C LEU A 400 14.44 4.29 7.82
N GLY A 401 14.23 3.17 7.14
CA GLY A 401 13.77 1.93 7.77
C GLY A 401 14.78 1.40 8.79
N ILE A 402 16.06 1.39 8.44
CA ILE A 402 17.16 0.99 9.33
C ILE A 402 17.29 1.99 10.49
N GLU A 403 17.31 3.30 10.23
CA GLU A 403 17.39 4.36 11.23
C GLU A 403 16.29 4.20 12.31
N ARG A 404 15.03 4.01 11.89
CA ARG A 404 13.90 3.80 12.80
C ARG A 404 14.07 2.53 13.64
N HIS A 405 14.53 1.45 13.03
CA HIS A 405 14.78 0.19 13.74
C HIS A 405 15.90 0.31 14.79
N GLU A 406 17.01 0.95 14.44
CA GLU A 406 18.14 1.18 15.37
C GLU A 406 17.74 2.12 16.53
N ASP A 407 16.92 3.16 16.26
CA ASP A 407 16.41 4.01 17.33
C ASP A 407 15.52 3.22 18.29
N LYS A 408 14.65 2.35 17.77
CA LYS A 408 13.78 1.50 18.56
C LYS A 408 14.56 0.51 19.44
N LYS A 409 15.70 -0.02 19.01
CA LYS A 409 16.58 -0.89 19.80
C LYS A 409 17.16 -0.22 21.06
N ARG A 410 17.12 1.10 21.14
CA ARG A 410 17.53 1.85 22.34
C ARG A 410 16.51 1.74 23.48
N ASN A 411 15.30 1.28 23.20
CA ASN A 411 14.26 1.10 24.20
C ASN A 411 14.60 -0.06 25.14
N ARG A 412 14.33 0.13 26.41
CA ARG A 412 14.46 -0.94 27.42
C ARG A 412 13.09 -1.54 27.69
N TYR A 413 12.93 -2.84 27.47
CA TYR A 413 11.68 -3.57 27.68
C TYR A 413 11.67 -4.40 28.98
N SER A 414 12.79 -4.46 29.68
CA SER A 414 12.93 -5.11 30.98
C SER A 414 13.64 -4.18 31.96
N ARG A 415 13.39 -4.38 33.26
CA ARG A 415 14.06 -3.67 34.35
C ARG A 415 15.39 -4.32 34.71
#